data_61336e8880f50dbd2459400925298fff
#
_entry.id   61336e8880f50dbd2459400925298fff
#
_cell.length_a   1.000
_cell.length_b   1.000
_cell.length_c   1.000
_cell.angle_alpha   90.00
_cell.angle_beta   90.00
_cell.angle_gamma   90.00
#
_symmetry.space_group_name_H-M   'P 1'
#
loop_
_entity.id
_entity.type
_entity.pdbx_description
1 polymer ?
#
loop_
_entity_poly.entity_id
_entity_poly.type
_entity_poly.pdbx_seq_one_letter_code
_entity_poly.pdbx_strand_id
1 'polypeptide(L)'
;MPRYVIDEAALKRNLEILKHVADAADVKILLAQKAFSCAATYPLCAKYLSGTTASSLFEARHGHDNFGGETHVFAPAFIPEEMDELLGLVDHIVFNSPRQVEKYGEMARARGVSVGLRVNPEVSVATTPAYDPCRPSSRLGTTRAALDAAMGGPQSSAAAVEATMGGPQSSAAAVDAQERVPPVDGLHFHCLCEQGVDELRKVLAGFEEKFGDLLPHVKWVNFGGGHHITRADYDVEGLIVLLTDFRARYPHLEVYLEPGEAVALNAGTLESRILEIQPPDADGISNAILDVSAACHMPDVLEMPYTPRVRIENVKCKMENGECPVSHTYRFGGPTCLAGDEIGVYSFDHPLAEGDVVVFEDMAIYSMVKNNTFNGVNLPDIALRRTDGSLETLRTFGYRDFAIRLG
;
A
#
# COMPACT_ATOMS: atom_id res chain seq x y z
N MET A 1 -13.45 18.63 17.08
CA MET A 1 -12.47 18.81 16.00
C MET A 1 -12.23 17.46 15.37
N PRO A 2 -12.06 17.35 14.04
CA PRO A 2 -11.85 16.08 13.39
C PRO A 2 -10.53 15.44 13.85
N ARG A 3 -10.51 14.10 13.97
CA ARG A 3 -9.31 13.36 14.35
C ARG A 3 -9.32 11.93 13.81
N TYR A 4 -8.15 11.46 13.39
CA TYR A 4 -7.90 10.04 13.21
C TYR A 4 -7.62 9.42 14.58
N VAL A 5 -8.26 8.30 14.87
CA VAL A 5 -8.03 7.55 16.10
C VAL A 5 -7.55 6.15 15.73
N ILE A 6 -6.29 5.84 16.01
CA ILE A 6 -5.72 4.50 15.84
C ILE A 6 -6.08 3.67 17.08
N ASP A 7 -6.58 2.46 16.90
CA ASP A 7 -6.87 1.50 17.97
C ASP A 7 -5.70 0.54 18.15
N GLU A 8 -4.95 0.70 19.25
CA GLU A 8 -3.77 -0.11 19.55
C GLU A 8 -4.11 -1.59 19.72
N ALA A 9 -5.27 -1.93 20.26
CA ALA A 9 -5.68 -3.30 20.46
C ALA A 9 -6.04 -3.98 19.12
N ALA A 10 -6.71 -3.25 18.22
CA ALA A 10 -7.00 -3.74 16.87
C ALA A 10 -5.72 -3.91 16.05
N LEU A 11 -4.83 -2.92 16.08
CA LEU A 11 -3.52 -2.98 15.44
C LEU A 11 -2.73 -4.20 15.93
N LYS A 12 -2.71 -4.44 17.24
CA LYS A 12 -2.01 -5.59 17.82
C LYS A 12 -2.59 -6.93 17.34
N ARG A 13 -3.91 -7.08 17.25
CA ARG A 13 -4.54 -8.30 16.69
C ARG A 13 -4.08 -8.58 15.26
N ASN A 14 -4.03 -7.56 14.42
CA ASN A 14 -3.53 -7.69 13.05
C ASN A 14 -2.06 -8.13 13.03
N LEU A 15 -1.23 -7.50 13.85
CA LEU A 15 0.18 -7.84 13.97
C LEU A 15 0.42 -9.28 14.46
N GLU A 16 -0.43 -9.79 15.36
CA GLU A 16 -0.39 -11.18 15.83
C GLU A 16 -0.68 -12.18 14.72
N ILE A 17 -1.64 -11.87 13.82
CA ILE A 17 -1.93 -12.69 12.63
C ILE A 17 -0.72 -12.69 11.67
N LEU A 18 -0.17 -11.51 11.38
CA LEU A 18 1.00 -11.38 10.50
C LEU A 18 2.22 -12.12 11.07
N LYS A 19 2.45 -12.01 12.37
CA LYS A 19 3.53 -12.74 13.06
C LYS A 19 3.33 -14.26 12.97
N HIS A 20 2.11 -14.74 13.13
CA HIS A 20 1.79 -16.15 12.97
C HIS A 20 2.15 -16.66 11.56
N VAL A 21 1.80 -15.92 10.51
CA VAL A 21 2.20 -16.25 9.13
C VAL A 21 3.72 -16.25 8.98
N ALA A 22 4.39 -15.21 9.49
CA ALA A 22 5.84 -15.09 9.41
C ALA A 22 6.57 -16.27 10.05
N ASP A 23 6.16 -16.64 11.27
CA ASP A 23 6.78 -17.72 12.04
C ASP A 23 6.47 -19.10 11.46
N ALA A 24 5.24 -19.34 11.03
CA ALA A 24 4.81 -20.65 10.53
C ALA A 24 5.41 -20.96 9.15
N ALA A 25 5.58 -19.95 8.29
CA ALA A 25 6.15 -20.14 6.95
C ALA A 25 7.64 -19.78 6.86
N ASP A 26 8.25 -19.32 7.96
CA ASP A 26 9.64 -18.83 8.03
C ASP A 26 9.92 -17.79 6.95
N VAL A 27 9.10 -16.72 6.92
CA VAL A 27 9.20 -15.59 5.99
C VAL A 27 9.30 -14.27 6.76
N LYS A 28 9.81 -13.23 6.10
CA LYS A 28 9.87 -11.89 6.66
C LYS A 28 8.71 -11.03 6.17
N ILE A 29 8.09 -10.29 7.08
CA ILE A 29 7.01 -9.36 6.75
C ILE A 29 7.46 -7.94 7.07
N LEU A 30 7.29 -7.03 6.11
CA LEU A 30 7.62 -5.61 6.18
C LEU A 30 6.35 -4.77 6.18
N LEU A 31 6.33 -3.69 6.95
CA LEU A 31 5.27 -2.70 6.89
C LEU A 31 5.43 -1.83 5.64
N ALA A 32 4.46 -1.83 4.72
CA ALA A 32 4.43 -0.88 3.62
C ALA A 32 3.89 0.48 4.07
N GLN A 33 4.79 1.44 4.24
CA GLN A 33 4.50 2.77 4.81
C GLN A 33 3.51 3.58 3.98
N LYS A 34 3.45 3.36 2.67
CA LYS A 34 2.48 4.02 1.77
C LYS A 34 1.03 3.87 2.20
N ALA A 35 0.69 2.78 2.91
CA ALA A 35 -0.66 2.52 3.39
C ALA A 35 -0.84 2.92 4.86
N PHE A 36 0.17 2.72 5.69
CA PHE A 36 0.13 3.07 7.11
C PHE A 36 1.50 3.55 7.59
N SER A 37 1.55 4.78 8.10
CA SER A 37 2.81 5.42 8.51
C SER A 37 2.59 6.29 9.74
N CYS A 38 2.61 5.65 10.92
CA CYS A 38 2.46 6.34 12.21
C CYS A 38 3.60 5.95 13.16
N ALA A 39 4.62 6.83 13.28
CA ALA A 39 5.82 6.57 14.07
C ALA A 39 5.52 6.17 15.52
N ALA A 40 4.49 6.74 16.15
CA ALA A 40 4.12 6.40 17.53
C ALA A 40 3.71 4.92 17.72
N THR A 41 3.30 4.24 16.64
CA THR A 41 2.94 2.81 16.66
C THR A 41 4.10 1.89 16.23
N TYR A 42 5.17 2.43 15.67
CA TYR A 42 6.30 1.65 15.17
C TYR A 42 7.00 0.79 16.25
N PRO A 43 7.17 1.25 17.51
CA PRO A 43 7.70 0.38 18.57
C PRO A 43 6.82 -0.83 18.88
N LEU A 44 5.51 -0.77 18.60
CA LEU A 44 4.63 -1.93 18.67
C LEU A 44 4.81 -2.82 17.43
N CYS A 45 4.76 -2.24 16.23
CA CYS A 45 4.89 -2.97 14.97
C CYS A 45 6.23 -3.74 14.88
N ALA A 46 7.32 -3.14 15.31
CA ALA A 46 8.67 -3.73 15.29
C ALA A 46 8.83 -4.98 16.18
N LYS A 47 7.89 -5.26 17.09
CA LYS A 47 7.87 -6.52 17.86
C LYS A 47 7.36 -7.71 17.03
N TYR A 48 6.70 -7.45 15.91
CA TYR A 48 6.00 -8.45 15.11
C TYR A 48 6.50 -8.52 13.66
N LEU A 49 7.00 -7.40 13.12
CA LEU A 49 7.43 -7.27 11.73
C LEU A 49 8.94 -7.07 11.65
N SER A 50 9.53 -7.48 10.53
CA SER A 50 11.00 -7.47 10.34
C SER A 50 11.55 -6.09 9.97
N GLY A 51 10.70 -5.17 9.51
CA GLY A 51 11.12 -3.85 9.06
C GLY A 51 10.02 -3.11 8.31
N THR A 52 10.44 -2.17 7.48
CA THR A 52 9.55 -1.34 6.65
C THR A 52 9.91 -1.39 5.18
N THR A 53 8.95 -1.10 4.30
CA THR A 53 9.21 -0.80 2.90
C THR A 53 8.71 0.59 2.56
N ALA A 54 9.53 1.32 1.82
CA ALA A 54 9.36 2.73 1.46
C ALA A 54 9.18 2.90 -0.05
N SER A 55 8.59 4.00 -0.47
CA SER A 55 8.42 4.38 -1.88
C SER A 55 9.18 5.68 -2.22
N SER A 56 9.88 6.28 -1.26
CA SER A 56 10.63 7.52 -1.42
C SER A 56 11.70 7.66 -0.34
N LEU A 57 12.59 8.66 -0.51
CA LEU A 57 13.60 9.02 0.50
C LEU A 57 12.96 9.34 1.86
N PHE A 58 11.85 10.07 1.88
CA PHE A 58 11.25 10.50 3.14
C PHE A 58 10.57 9.34 3.88
N GLU A 59 9.94 8.41 3.17
CA GLU A 59 9.44 7.18 3.78
C GLU A 59 10.60 6.30 4.28
N ALA A 60 11.69 6.16 3.50
CA ALA A 60 12.86 5.40 3.91
C ALA A 60 13.47 5.96 5.20
N ARG A 61 13.67 7.28 5.27
CA ARG A 61 14.14 7.97 6.48
C ARG A 61 13.19 7.76 7.65
N HIS A 62 11.89 7.90 7.42
CA HIS A 62 10.88 7.73 8.46
C HIS A 62 10.88 6.30 9.06
N GLY A 63 11.00 5.28 8.20
CA GLY A 63 11.15 3.89 8.65
C GLY A 63 12.46 3.66 9.40
N HIS A 64 13.59 4.06 8.80
CA HIS A 64 14.92 3.92 9.39
C HIS A 64 15.02 4.56 10.78
N ASP A 65 14.56 5.81 10.92
CA ASP A 65 14.73 6.58 12.15
C ASP A 65 13.78 6.14 13.28
N ASN A 66 12.62 5.53 12.96
CA ASN A 66 11.57 5.31 13.94
C ASN A 66 11.19 3.84 14.16
N PHE A 67 11.44 2.95 13.20
CA PHE A 67 10.98 1.56 13.28
C PHE A 67 12.05 0.63 13.83
N GLY A 68 13.27 0.72 13.29
CA GLY A 68 14.31 -0.29 13.47
C GLY A 68 14.04 -1.55 12.63
N GLY A 69 15.02 -2.44 12.52
CA GLY A 69 14.97 -3.58 11.60
C GLY A 69 15.31 -3.19 10.16
N GLU A 70 14.91 -3.98 9.19
CA GLU A 70 15.27 -3.77 7.79
C GLU A 70 14.47 -2.61 7.18
N THR A 71 15.13 -1.79 6.37
CA THR A 71 14.49 -0.74 5.56
C THR A 71 14.66 -1.08 4.09
N HIS A 72 13.55 -1.39 3.42
CA HIS A 72 13.52 -1.63 1.99
C HIS A 72 12.99 -0.41 1.25
N VAL A 73 13.34 -0.25 -0.03
CA VAL A 73 12.76 0.80 -0.87
C VAL A 73 12.51 0.30 -2.29
N PHE A 74 11.35 0.67 -2.82
CA PHE A 74 11.01 0.56 -4.24
C PHE A 74 10.36 1.84 -4.73
N ALA A 75 10.84 2.37 -5.85
CA ALA A 75 10.16 3.43 -6.60
C ALA A 75 10.23 3.13 -8.11
N PRO A 76 9.24 3.58 -8.91
CA PRO A 76 9.29 3.43 -10.37
C PRO A 76 10.50 4.13 -11.00
N ALA A 77 10.97 5.19 -10.35
CA ALA A 77 12.23 5.88 -10.66
C ALA A 77 12.73 6.58 -9.38
N PHE A 78 14.05 6.76 -9.31
CA PHE A 78 14.72 7.45 -8.20
C PHE A 78 15.22 8.81 -8.66
N ILE A 79 15.16 9.80 -7.78
CA ILE A 79 15.71 11.14 -7.98
C ILE A 79 17.24 11.02 -7.81
N PRO A 80 18.05 11.39 -8.82
CA PRO A 80 19.49 11.17 -8.79
C PRO A 80 20.18 11.86 -7.61
N GLU A 81 19.71 13.04 -7.23
CA GLU A 81 20.26 13.87 -6.16
C GLU A 81 19.99 13.29 -4.76
N GLU A 82 18.99 12.41 -4.64
CA GLU A 82 18.61 11.75 -3.38
C GLU A 82 19.31 10.39 -3.17
N MET A 83 19.90 9.82 -4.23
CA MET A 83 20.44 8.45 -4.18
C MET A 83 21.52 8.26 -3.13
N ASP A 84 22.40 9.25 -2.95
CA ASP A 84 23.49 9.16 -2.00
C ASP A 84 22.98 9.03 -0.56
N GLU A 85 22.01 9.83 -0.20
CA GLU A 85 21.37 9.79 1.11
C GLU A 85 20.51 8.53 1.26
N LEU A 86 19.70 8.19 0.26
CA LEU A 86 18.82 7.03 0.28
C LEU A 86 19.59 5.73 0.54
N LEU A 87 20.73 5.54 -0.14
CA LEU A 87 21.57 4.36 0.02
C LEU A 87 22.30 4.31 1.39
N GLY A 88 22.28 5.39 2.15
CA GLY A 88 22.74 5.41 3.54
C GLY A 88 21.68 5.00 4.57
N LEU A 89 20.43 4.82 4.13
CA LEU A 89 19.28 4.55 4.99
C LEU A 89 18.66 3.16 4.78
N VAL A 90 18.95 2.50 3.65
CA VAL A 90 18.25 1.28 3.26
C VAL A 90 19.16 0.06 3.23
N ASP A 91 18.61 -1.10 3.59
CA ASP A 91 19.26 -2.40 3.49
C ASP A 91 19.04 -3.02 2.10
N HIS A 92 17.87 -2.78 1.51
CA HIS A 92 17.48 -3.30 0.19
C HIS A 92 16.92 -2.18 -0.69
N ILE A 93 17.41 -2.11 -1.93
CA ILE A 93 16.85 -1.26 -2.97
C ILE A 93 16.35 -2.09 -4.14
N VAL A 94 15.10 -1.89 -4.54
CA VAL A 94 14.48 -2.58 -5.66
C VAL A 94 14.35 -1.61 -6.84
N PHE A 95 15.01 -1.91 -7.92
CA PHE A 95 14.94 -1.15 -9.16
C PHE A 95 13.79 -1.60 -10.04
N ASN A 96 13.22 -0.67 -10.78
CA ASN A 96 12.07 -0.93 -11.64
C ASN A 96 12.44 -1.47 -13.03
N SER A 97 13.71 -1.34 -13.42
CA SER A 97 14.19 -1.77 -14.73
C SER A 97 15.67 -2.17 -14.71
N PRO A 98 16.13 -3.01 -15.67
CA PRO A 98 17.54 -3.35 -15.83
C PRO A 98 18.44 -2.12 -16.01
N ARG A 99 17.95 -1.09 -16.70
CA ARG A 99 18.68 0.18 -16.87
C ARG A 99 18.95 0.89 -15.54
N GLN A 100 18.03 0.82 -14.59
CA GLN A 100 18.29 1.38 -13.26
C GLN A 100 19.30 0.53 -12.48
N VAL A 101 19.27 -0.80 -12.63
CA VAL A 101 20.28 -1.70 -12.06
C VAL A 101 21.67 -1.37 -12.62
N GLU A 102 21.78 -1.19 -13.92
CA GLU A 102 23.03 -0.77 -14.58
C GLU A 102 23.53 0.58 -14.05
N LYS A 103 22.63 1.56 -13.92
CA LYS A 103 22.98 2.92 -13.50
C LYS A 103 23.39 3.03 -12.04
N TYR A 104 22.73 2.30 -11.14
CA TYR A 104 22.83 2.53 -9.70
C TYR A 104 23.28 1.28 -8.90
N GLY A 105 23.25 0.10 -9.50
CA GLY A 105 23.48 -1.15 -8.78
C GLY A 105 24.89 -1.27 -8.19
N GLU A 106 25.92 -0.82 -8.90
CA GLU A 106 27.29 -0.81 -8.38
C GLU A 106 27.42 0.15 -7.18
N MET A 107 26.85 1.35 -7.30
CA MET A 107 26.83 2.33 -6.21
C MET A 107 26.13 1.78 -4.96
N ALA A 108 24.99 1.06 -5.14
CA ALA A 108 24.27 0.45 -4.03
C ALA A 108 25.10 -0.65 -3.36
N ARG A 109 25.66 -1.57 -4.15
CA ARG A 109 26.51 -2.66 -3.62
C ARG A 109 27.77 -2.18 -2.92
N ALA A 110 28.39 -1.11 -3.42
CA ALA A 110 29.56 -0.50 -2.77
C ALA A 110 29.25 0.05 -1.36
N ARG A 111 27.96 0.27 -1.05
CA ARG A 111 27.49 0.67 0.30
C ARG A 111 26.92 -0.49 1.10
N GLY A 112 27.02 -1.71 0.60
CA GLY A 112 26.48 -2.89 1.27
C GLY A 112 24.96 -3.07 1.10
N VAL A 113 24.30 -2.26 0.25
CA VAL A 113 22.87 -2.35 -0.02
C VAL A 113 22.57 -3.50 -0.99
N SER A 114 21.63 -4.37 -0.61
CA SER A 114 21.16 -5.48 -1.45
C SER A 114 20.31 -4.95 -2.60
N VAL A 115 20.63 -5.41 -3.83
CA VAL A 115 20.02 -4.91 -5.07
C VAL A 115 18.97 -5.88 -5.58
N GLY A 116 17.74 -5.40 -5.77
CA GLY A 116 16.65 -6.14 -6.37
C GLY A 116 16.16 -5.59 -7.69
N LEU A 117 15.45 -6.42 -8.44
CA LEU A 117 14.71 -6.02 -9.62
C LEU A 117 13.22 -6.33 -9.43
N ARG A 118 12.37 -5.33 -9.62
CA ARG A 118 10.94 -5.57 -9.74
C ARG A 118 10.61 -6.14 -11.10
N VAL A 119 10.01 -7.31 -11.10
CA VAL A 119 9.53 -8.00 -12.31
C VAL A 119 8.01 -7.93 -12.40
N ASN A 120 7.50 -7.97 -13.61
CA ASN A 120 6.07 -8.01 -13.90
C ASN A 120 5.73 -9.36 -14.54
N PRO A 121 5.07 -10.27 -13.81
CA PRO A 121 4.67 -11.58 -14.37
C PRO A 121 3.51 -11.47 -15.38
N GLU A 122 2.95 -10.27 -15.59
CA GLU A 122 1.85 -10.02 -16.52
C GLU A 122 0.61 -10.88 -16.21
N VAL A 123 0.37 -11.13 -14.92
CA VAL A 123 -0.81 -11.82 -14.39
C VAL A 123 -1.69 -10.76 -13.71
N SER A 124 -2.75 -10.40 -14.39
CA SER A 124 -3.74 -9.41 -13.92
C SER A 124 -4.82 -10.13 -13.12
N VAL A 125 -4.94 -9.80 -11.83
CA VAL A 125 -5.93 -10.36 -10.90
C VAL A 125 -6.73 -9.29 -10.16
N ALA A 126 -6.32 -8.03 -10.25
CA ALA A 126 -7.04 -6.93 -9.61
C ALA A 126 -8.40 -6.68 -10.29
N THR A 127 -9.43 -6.45 -9.47
CA THR A 127 -10.80 -6.22 -9.96
C THR A 127 -10.97 -4.85 -10.63
N THR A 128 -10.17 -3.86 -10.20
CA THR A 128 -10.22 -2.49 -10.70
C THR A 128 -8.99 -2.20 -11.57
N PRO A 129 -9.15 -1.95 -12.89
CA PRO A 129 -8.02 -1.77 -13.80
C PRO A 129 -7.04 -0.64 -13.42
N ALA A 130 -7.52 0.43 -12.77
CA ALA A 130 -6.68 1.53 -12.31
C ALA A 130 -5.68 1.11 -11.22
N TYR A 131 -5.99 0.06 -10.48
CA TYR A 131 -5.20 -0.48 -9.37
C TYR A 131 -4.50 -1.80 -9.70
N ASP A 132 -4.57 -2.23 -10.97
CA ASP A 132 -3.86 -3.41 -11.45
C ASP A 132 -2.40 -3.08 -11.79
N PRO A 133 -1.43 -3.52 -10.97
CA PRO A 133 -0.01 -3.26 -11.23
C PRO A 133 0.51 -4.02 -12.45
N CYS A 134 -0.19 -5.07 -12.89
CA CYS A 134 0.19 -5.96 -13.98
C CYS A 134 -0.61 -5.73 -15.28
N ARG A 135 -1.45 -4.69 -15.31
CA ARG A 135 -2.22 -4.35 -16.52
C ARG A 135 -1.31 -4.10 -17.73
N PRO A 136 -1.80 -4.31 -18.95
CA PRO A 136 -1.09 -3.87 -20.15
C PRO A 136 -0.69 -2.39 -20.03
N SER A 137 0.51 -2.06 -20.45
CA SER A 137 1.09 -0.69 -20.36
C SER A 137 1.39 -0.22 -18.92
N SER A 138 1.43 -1.12 -17.94
CA SER A 138 1.89 -0.76 -16.59
C SER A 138 3.34 -0.26 -16.65
N ARG A 139 3.61 0.84 -15.92
CA ARG A 139 4.98 1.34 -15.74
C ARG A 139 5.75 0.62 -14.63
N LEU A 140 5.14 -0.38 -13.98
CA LEU A 140 5.65 -1.02 -12.78
C LEU A 140 6.21 -2.40 -13.10
N GLY A 141 7.51 -2.55 -12.86
CA GLY A 141 8.23 -3.81 -13.04
C GLY A 141 8.62 -4.10 -14.50
N THR A 142 9.61 -4.96 -14.63
CA THR A 142 10.17 -5.39 -15.92
C THR A 142 9.48 -6.68 -16.35
N THR A 143 8.90 -6.71 -17.55
CA THR A 143 8.38 -7.95 -18.15
C THR A 143 9.52 -8.87 -18.58
N ARG A 144 9.24 -10.16 -18.76
CA ARG A 144 10.26 -11.11 -19.22
C ARG A 144 10.85 -10.68 -20.57
N ALA A 145 10.03 -10.29 -21.50
CA ALA A 145 10.50 -9.83 -22.82
C ALA A 145 11.41 -8.59 -22.73
N ALA A 146 11.09 -7.64 -21.84
CA ALA A 146 11.93 -6.46 -21.64
C ALA A 146 13.27 -6.81 -20.96
N LEU A 147 13.25 -7.79 -20.03
CA LEU A 147 14.46 -8.29 -19.40
C LEU A 147 15.37 -8.99 -20.42
N ASP A 148 14.84 -9.92 -21.22
CA ASP A 148 15.58 -10.64 -22.23
C ASP A 148 16.20 -9.69 -23.27
N ALA A 149 15.46 -8.66 -23.69
CA ALA A 149 15.95 -7.63 -24.61
C ALA A 149 17.12 -6.83 -24.00
N ALA A 150 17.04 -6.49 -22.71
CA ALA A 150 18.12 -5.77 -22.01
C ALA A 150 19.37 -6.62 -21.82
N MET A 151 19.21 -7.94 -21.70
CA MET A 151 20.31 -8.91 -21.50
C MET A 151 20.88 -9.44 -22.82
N GLY A 152 20.59 -8.79 -23.98
CA GLY A 152 21.13 -9.20 -25.28
C GLY A 152 20.48 -10.44 -25.88
N GLY A 153 19.25 -10.74 -25.49
CA GLY A 153 18.43 -11.80 -26.11
C GLY A 153 18.19 -11.56 -27.60
N PRO A 154 17.76 -12.57 -28.38
CA PRO A 154 17.51 -12.43 -29.80
C PRO A 154 16.53 -11.27 -30.03
N GLN A 155 16.98 -10.22 -30.71
CA GLN A 155 16.13 -9.09 -31.07
C GLN A 155 14.93 -9.64 -31.85
N SER A 156 13.72 -9.40 -31.35
CA SER A 156 12.51 -9.76 -32.09
C SER A 156 12.56 -9.13 -33.47
N SER A 157 12.19 -9.88 -34.48
CA SER A 157 12.39 -9.69 -35.93
C SER A 157 11.72 -8.43 -36.55
N ALA A 158 11.48 -7.37 -35.81
CA ALA A 158 11.00 -6.08 -36.37
C ALA A 158 12.13 -5.17 -36.91
N ALA A 159 13.40 -5.43 -36.55
CA ALA A 159 14.55 -4.70 -37.08
C ALA A 159 15.30 -5.43 -38.23
N ALA A 160 14.81 -6.58 -38.66
CA ALA A 160 15.45 -7.43 -39.65
C ALA A 160 15.13 -7.06 -41.11
N VAL A 161 14.47 -5.93 -41.38
CA VAL A 161 14.11 -5.51 -42.76
C VAL A 161 15.13 -4.60 -43.40
N GLU A 162 16.14 -4.10 -42.67
CA GLU A 162 17.16 -3.17 -43.27
C GLU A 162 18.59 -3.74 -43.43
N ALA A 163 18.83 -5.00 -43.13
CA ALA A 163 20.17 -5.60 -43.22
C ALA A 163 20.28 -6.70 -44.29
N THR A 164 19.80 -6.45 -45.51
CA THR A 164 20.14 -7.25 -46.72
C THR A 164 21.11 -6.50 -47.61
N MET A 165 22.36 -6.34 -47.14
CA MET A 165 23.54 -6.15 -48.00
C MET A 165 24.80 -6.60 -47.28
N GLY A 166 25.23 -7.80 -47.60
CA GLY A 166 26.53 -8.44 -47.58
C GLY A 166 27.64 -7.98 -46.60
N GLY A 167 27.90 -8.77 -45.56
CA GLY A 167 29.15 -8.79 -44.82
C GLY A 167 29.34 -10.16 -44.17
N PRO A 168 30.55 -10.69 -43.92
CA PRO A 168 30.79 -12.04 -43.47
C PRO A 168 30.23 -12.26 -42.03
N GLN A 169 29.50 -13.37 -41.86
CA GLN A 169 28.96 -13.84 -40.58
C GLN A 169 30.12 -14.10 -39.60
N SER A 170 30.32 -13.23 -38.62
CA SER A 170 31.03 -13.61 -37.43
C SER A 170 30.15 -14.56 -36.63
N SER A 171 30.72 -15.75 -36.29
CA SER A 171 30.09 -16.74 -35.42
C SER A 171 29.60 -16.06 -34.13
N ALA A 172 28.28 -16.01 -33.93
CA ALA A 172 27.72 -15.64 -32.65
C ALA A 172 28.20 -16.69 -31.63
N ALA A 173 29.16 -16.34 -30.80
CA ALA A 173 29.56 -17.13 -29.66
C ALA A 173 28.32 -17.35 -28.80
N ALA A 174 28.07 -18.58 -28.39
CA ALA A 174 27.04 -18.91 -27.40
C ALA A 174 27.41 -18.15 -26.12
N VAL A 175 26.66 -17.08 -25.83
CA VAL A 175 26.78 -16.35 -24.57
C VAL A 175 26.41 -17.34 -23.46
N ASP A 176 27.33 -17.53 -22.52
CA ASP A 176 27.14 -18.46 -21.40
C ASP A 176 25.84 -18.11 -20.66
N ALA A 177 25.06 -19.11 -20.25
CA ALA A 177 23.79 -18.90 -19.56
C ALA A 177 23.95 -18.04 -18.29
N GLN A 178 25.14 -18.01 -17.73
CA GLN A 178 25.53 -17.23 -16.55
C GLN A 178 25.60 -15.70 -16.82
N GLU A 179 25.79 -15.28 -18.09
CA GLU A 179 25.78 -13.86 -18.49
C GLU A 179 24.35 -13.29 -18.71
N ARG A 180 23.32 -14.14 -18.63
CA ARG A 180 21.91 -13.74 -18.84
C ARG A 180 21.14 -13.38 -17.57
N VAL A 181 21.77 -13.46 -16.42
CA VAL A 181 21.15 -13.10 -15.13
C VAL A 181 21.50 -11.65 -14.82
N PRO A 182 20.52 -10.77 -14.57
CA PRO A 182 20.83 -9.41 -14.13
C PRO A 182 21.66 -9.48 -12.84
N PRO A 183 22.63 -8.60 -12.64
CA PRO A 183 23.44 -8.60 -11.42
C PRO A 183 22.61 -8.05 -10.23
N VAL A 184 21.65 -8.85 -9.76
CA VAL A 184 20.76 -8.53 -8.64
C VAL A 184 20.83 -9.63 -7.58
N ASP A 185 20.62 -9.22 -6.32
CA ASP A 185 20.55 -10.13 -5.20
C ASP A 185 19.15 -10.74 -5.01
N GLY A 186 18.12 -10.10 -5.57
CA GLY A 186 16.76 -10.57 -5.40
C GLY A 186 15.78 -10.11 -6.48
N LEU A 187 14.61 -10.74 -6.46
CA LEU A 187 13.47 -10.37 -7.31
C LEU A 187 12.31 -9.90 -6.45
N HIS A 188 11.56 -8.95 -6.98
CA HIS A 188 10.35 -8.43 -6.34
C HIS A 188 9.21 -8.43 -7.35
N PHE A 189 8.03 -8.84 -6.93
CA PHE A 189 6.79 -8.59 -7.66
C PHE A 189 5.71 -8.05 -6.71
N HIS A 190 4.81 -7.23 -7.22
CA HIS A 190 3.64 -6.74 -6.48
C HIS A 190 2.49 -6.62 -7.46
N CYS A 191 1.55 -7.54 -7.40
CA CYS A 191 0.50 -7.76 -8.40
C CYS A 191 -0.90 -7.73 -7.81
N LEU A 192 -1.03 -7.67 -6.49
CA LEU A 192 -2.29 -7.71 -5.77
C LEU A 192 -2.73 -6.31 -5.31
N CYS A 193 -4.04 -6.14 -5.18
CA CYS A 193 -4.69 -5.01 -4.54
C CYS A 193 -5.98 -5.53 -3.90
N GLU A 194 -5.98 -5.74 -2.57
CA GLU A 194 -7.10 -6.26 -1.77
C GLU A 194 -7.53 -7.71 -2.08
N GLN A 195 -6.63 -8.54 -2.63
CA GLN A 195 -6.95 -9.92 -2.99
C GLN A 195 -6.64 -10.94 -1.88
N GLY A 196 -7.13 -12.16 -2.12
CA GLY A 196 -6.92 -13.34 -1.31
C GLY A 196 -5.73 -14.20 -1.73
N VAL A 197 -5.59 -15.36 -1.10
CA VAL A 197 -4.50 -16.30 -1.35
C VAL A 197 -4.60 -16.98 -2.73
N ASP A 198 -5.82 -17.17 -3.26
CA ASP A 198 -6.00 -17.80 -4.56
C ASP A 198 -5.47 -16.94 -5.71
N GLU A 199 -5.61 -15.63 -5.60
CA GLU A 199 -5.03 -14.69 -6.56
C GLU A 199 -3.50 -14.68 -6.44
N LEU A 200 -2.95 -14.73 -5.23
CA LEU A 200 -1.51 -14.89 -5.03
C LEU A 200 -0.99 -16.18 -5.67
N ARG A 201 -1.71 -17.29 -5.54
CA ARG A 201 -1.36 -18.58 -6.15
C ARG A 201 -1.25 -18.47 -7.67
N LYS A 202 -2.20 -17.76 -8.32
CA LYS A 202 -2.17 -17.52 -9.78
C LYS A 202 -0.97 -16.66 -10.18
N VAL A 203 -0.73 -15.58 -9.43
CA VAL A 203 0.41 -14.68 -9.66
C VAL A 203 1.73 -15.41 -9.49
N LEU A 204 1.87 -16.21 -8.42
CA LEU A 204 3.08 -16.97 -8.14
C LEU A 204 3.38 -18.00 -9.25
N ALA A 205 2.34 -18.69 -9.75
CA ALA A 205 2.51 -19.62 -10.87
C ALA A 205 3.02 -18.90 -12.14
N GLY A 206 2.47 -17.74 -12.49
CA GLY A 206 2.96 -16.97 -13.64
C GLY A 206 4.33 -16.33 -13.41
N PHE A 207 4.67 -15.99 -12.16
CA PHE A 207 6.01 -15.55 -11.80
C PHE A 207 7.04 -16.68 -11.97
N GLU A 208 6.75 -17.88 -11.46
CA GLU A 208 7.63 -19.03 -11.62
C GLU A 208 7.77 -19.48 -13.08
N GLU A 209 6.69 -19.42 -13.87
CA GLU A 209 6.72 -19.71 -15.31
C GLU A 209 7.67 -18.78 -16.07
N LYS A 210 7.62 -17.47 -15.77
CA LYS A 210 8.37 -16.45 -16.51
C LYS A 210 9.77 -16.16 -15.97
N PHE A 211 9.97 -16.30 -14.67
CA PHE A 211 11.20 -15.88 -13.98
C PHE A 211 11.82 -16.98 -13.10
N GLY A 212 11.27 -18.20 -13.13
CA GLY A 212 11.74 -19.31 -12.31
C GLY A 212 13.19 -19.72 -12.59
N ASP A 213 13.67 -19.52 -13.81
CA ASP A 213 15.06 -19.73 -14.21
C ASP A 213 16.06 -18.80 -13.52
N LEU A 214 15.59 -17.67 -12.99
CA LEU A 214 16.42 -16.72 -12.24
C LEU A 214 16.53 -17.05 -10.75
N LEU A 215 15.59 -17.82 -10.20
CA LEU A 215 15.51 -18.13 -8.77
C LEU A 215 16.77 -18.80 -8.21
N PRO A 216 17.44 -19.72 -8.92
CA PRO A 216 18.69 -20.31 -8.44
C PRO A 216 19.84 -19.32 -8.28
N HIS A 217 19.73 -18.12 -8.84
CA HIS A 217 20.81 -17.14 -8.92
C HIS A 217 20.63 -15.94 -7.98
N VAL A 218 19.50 -15.87 -7.26
CA VAL A 218 19.19 -14.80 -6.32
C VAL A 218 19.15 -15.30 -4.89
N LYS A 219 19.22 -14.40 -3.92
CA LYS A 219 19.24 -14.71 -2.49
C LYS A 219 17.86 -14.56 -1.84
N TRP A 220 17.00 -13.74 -2.42
CA TRP A 220 15.68 -13.46 -1.88
C TRP A 220 14.64 -13.17 -2.96
N VAL A 221 13.38 -13.39 -2.59
CA VAL A 221 12.22 -13.00 -3.38
C VAL A 221 11.23 -12.27 -2.49
N ASN A 222 10.72 -11.14 -2.98
CA ASN A 222 9.71 -10.34 -2.32
C ASN A 222 8.40 -10.42 -3.12
N PHE A 223 7.35 -10.92 -2.48
CA PHE A 223 6.03 -11.11 -3.10
C PHE A 223 5.18 -9.83 -3.09
N GLY A 224 5.72 -8.73 -2.52
CA GLY A 224 5.01 -7.47 -2.40
C GLY A 224 3.85 -7.52 -1.41
N GLY A 225 2.92 -6.61 -1.58
CA GLY A 225 1.73 -6.47 -0.75
C GLY A 225 0.43 -6.64 -1.54
N GLY A 226 -0.64 -6.02 -1.05
CA GLY A 226 -1.98 -6.14 -1.62
C GLY A 226 -2.74 -7.39 -1.16
N HIS A 227 -2.16 -8.13 -0.22
CA HIS A 227 -2.80 -9.25 0.47
C HIS A 227 -3.57 -8.73 1.68
N HIS A 228 -4.87 -8.98 1.74
CA HIS A 228 -5.68 -8.63 2.91
C HIS A 228 -5.60 -9.70 4.01
N ILE A 229 -4.40 -10.06 4.45
CA ILE A 229 -4.10 -11.19 5.34
C ILE A 229 -4.91 -11.14 6.64
N THR A 230 -5.19 -9.94 7.16
CA THR A 230 -5.91 -9.73 8.43
C THR A 230 -7.41 -9.53 8.26
N ARG A 231 -7.92 -9.60 7.03
CA ARG A 231 -9.35 -9.57 6.77
C ARG A 231 -9.99 -10.86 7.31
N ALA A 232 -11.18 -10.73 7.91
CA ALA A 232 -11.82 -11.83 8.65
C ALA A 232 -12.11 -13.09 7.82
N ASP A 233 -12.26 -12.95 6.51
CA ASP A 233 -12.53 -14.04 5.56
C ASP A 233 -11.28 -14.49 4.77
N TYR A 234 -10.07 -13.99 5.15
CA TYR A 234 -8.84 -14.38 4.48
C TYR A 234 -8.38 -15.78 4.92
N ASP A 235 -8.00 -16.61 3.96
CA ASP A 235 -7.45 -17.95 4.23
C ASP A 235 -5.97 -17.87 4.64
N VAL A 236 -5.74 -17.62 5.92
CA VAL A 236 -4.39 -17.50 6.52
C VAL A 236 -3.63 -18.83 6.41
N GLU A 237 -4.30 -19.96 6.68
CA GLU A 237 -3.66 -21.28 6.60
C GLU A 237 -3.27 -21.64 5.17
N GLY A 238 -4.12 -21.31 4.19
CA GLY A 238 -3.80 -21.46 2.77
C GLY A 238 -2.61 -20.62 2.33
N LEU A 239 -2.41 -19.43 2.91
CA LEU A 239 -1.22 -18.61 2.69
C LEU A 239 0.04 -19.28 3.29
N ILE A 240 -0.04 -19.76 4.52
CA ILE A 240 1.07 -20.47 5.18
C ILE A 240 1.51 -21.69 4.36
N VAL A 241 0.55 -22.50 3.89
CA VAL A 241 0.84 -23.65 3.02
C VAL A 241 1.53 -23.21 1.73
N LEU A 242 1.00 -22.18 1.05
CA LEU A 242 1.58 -21.68 -0.21
C LEU A 242 3.04 -21.20 -0.04
N LEU A 243 3.31 -20.45 1.02
CA LEU A 243 4.64 -19.95 1.32
C LEU A 243 5.62 -21.08 1.72
N THR A 244 5.16 -22.01 2.54
CA THR A 244 5.94 -23.18 2.95
C THR A 244 6.31 -24.07 1.76
N ASP A 245 5.36 -24.31 0.85
CA ASP A 245 5.60 -25.08 -0.38
C ASP A 245 6.61 -24.37 -1.30
N PHE A 246 6.52 -23.04 -1.42
CA PHE A 246 7.50 -22.26 -2.18
C PHE A 246 8.90 -22.37 -1.56
N ARG A 247 9.02 -22.19 -0.26
CA ARG A 247 10.29 -22.31 0.45
C ARG A 247 10.88 -23.72 0.39
N ALA A 248 10.04 -24.76 0.41
CA ALA A 248 10.50 -26.13 0.25
C ALA A 248 11.14 -26.40 -1.14
N ARG A 249 10.62 -25.73 -2.19
CA ARG A 249 11.19 -25.79 -3.54
C ARG A 249 12.46 -24.95 -3.71
N TYR A 250 12.56 -23.85 -2.97
CA TYR A 250 13.67 -22.89 -3.04
C TYR A 250 14.25 -22.58 -1.65
N PRO A 251 14.86 -23.57 -0.96
CA PRO A 251 15.24 -23.46 0.45
C PRO A 251 16.38 -22.45 0.71
N HIS A 252 17.07 -21.99 -0.33
CA HIS A 252 18.12 -20.99 -0.24
C HIS A 252 17.60 -19.56 -0.28
N LEU A 253 16.32 -19.35 -0.65
CA LEU A 253 15.74 -18.04 -0.79
C LEU A 253 15.17 -17.52 0.54
N GLU A 254 15.46 -16.29 0.86
CA GLU A 254 14.69 -15.55 1.85
C GLU A 254 13.43 -14.99 1.16
N VAL A 255 12.28 -15.10 1.83
CA VAL A 255 10.98 -14.66 1.28
C VAL A 255 10.44 -13.48 2.08
N TYR A 256 10.02 -12.45 1.38
CA TYR A 256 9.43 -11.24 1.95
C TYR A 256 7.98 -11.03 1.50
N LEU A 257 7.17 -10.47 2.39
CA LEU A 257 5.86 -9.89 2.11
C LEU A 257 5.84 -8.43 2.55
N GLU A 258 5.08 -7.59 1.85
CA GLU A 258 4.96 -6.15 2.11
C GLU A 258 3.50 -5.71 2.33
N PRO A 259 2.74 -6.30 3.26
CA PRO A 259 1.41 -5.80 3.56
C PRO A 259 1.50 -4.39 4.13
N GLY A 260 0.63 -3.52 3.67
CA GLY A 260 0.47 -2.19 4.26
C GLY A 260 -0.90 -2.08 4.92
N GLU A 261 -1.93 -2.20 4.11
CA GLU A 261 -3.33 -2.16 4.53
C GLU A 261 -3.65 -3.21 5.60
N ALA A 262 -3.25 -4.46 5.37
CA ALA A 262 -3.49 -5.54 6.33
C ALA A 262 -2.86 -5.29 7.71
N VAL A 263 -1.86 -4.43 7.85
CA VAL A 263 -1.28 -4.09 9.16
C VAL A 263 -2.29 -3.30 9.99
N ALA A 264 -2.97 -2.32 9.41
CA ALA A 264 -3.86 -1.41 10.12
C ALA A 264 -5.33 -1.52 9.70
N LEU A 265 -5.71 -2.60 9.00
CA LEU A 265 -7.07 -2.87 8.57
C LEU A 265 -8.04 -2.89 9.76
N ASN A 266 -9.09 -2.08 9.69
CA ASN A 266 -10.06 -1.87 10.77
C ASN A 266 -9.42 -1.46 12.13
N ALA A 267 -8.22 -0.90 12.10
CA ALA A 267 -7.50 -0.47 13.30
C ALA A 267 -7.52 1.05 13.49
N GLY A 268 -8.41 1.76 12.81
CA GLY A 268 -8.56 3.19 13.03
C GLY A 268 -9.82 3.78 12.44
N THR A 269 -10.19 4.94 12.96
CA THR A 269 -11.40 5.68 12.59
C THR A 269 -11.05 7.14 12.30
N LEU A 270 -11.93 7.83 11.55
CA LEU A 270 -11.94 9.28 11.45
C LEU A 270 -13.20 9.81 12.13
N GLU A 271 -13.03 10.52 13.21
CA GLU A 271 -14.11 11.17 13.95
C GLU A 271 -14.35 12.58 13.39
N SER A 272 -15.61 12.88 13.12
CA SER A 272 -16.09 14.12 12.51
C SER A 272 -17.32 14.63 13.26
N ARG A 273 -17.67 15.87 13.02
CA ARG A 273 -18.88 16.49 13.59
C ARG A 273 -19.72 17.12 12.48
N ILE A 274 -21.04 16.99 12.60
CA ILE A 274 -21.99 17.67 11.74
C ILE A 274 -21.98 19.18 12.06
N LEU A 275 -21.70 20.00 11.06
CA LEU A 275 -21.68 21.46 11.17
C LEU A 275 -23.04 22.09 10.82
N GLU A 276 -23.72 21.54 9.81
CA GLU A 276 -24.97 22.05 9.29
C GLU A 276 -25.78 20.91 8.67
N ILE A 277 -27.11 20.97 8.84
CA ILE A 277 -28.04 20.06 8.14
C ILE A 277 -28.99 20.95 7.32
N GLN A 278 -28.93 20.79 6.00
CA GLN A 278 -29.81 21.48 5.08
C GLN A 278 -31.17 20.77 4.94
N PRO A 279 -32.25 21.46 4.64
CA PRO A 279 -33.54 20.85 4.39
C PRO A 279 -33.45 19.75 3.29
N PRO A 280 -34.34 18.73 3.33
CA PRO A 280 -34.33 17.69 2.33
C PRO A 280 -34.63 18.24 0.92
N ASP A 281 -33.95 17.65 -0.06
CA ASP A 281 -34.18 17.87 -1.48
C ASP A 281 -35.49 17.22 -1.97
N ALA A 282 -35.73 17.25 -3.28
CA ALA A 282 -36.95 16.67 -3.90
C ALA A 282 -37.04 15.14 -3.70
N ASP A 283 -35.93 14.45 -3.43
CA ASP A 283 -35.86 13.01 -3.18
C ASP A 283 -35.95 12.68 -1.68
N GLY A 284 -36.13 13.70 -0.83
CA GLY A 284 -36.22 13.56 0.62
C GLY A 284 -34.86 13.35 1.31
N ILE A 285 -33.75 13.68 0.64
CA ILE A 285 -32.39 13.55 1.16
C ILE A 285 -31.92 14.91 1.68
N SER A 286 -31.52 14.97 2.95
CA SER A 286 -30.90 16.16 3.55
C SER A 286 -29.40 16.18 3.32
N ASN A 287 -28.80 17.33 2.99
CA ASN A 287 -27.33 17.45 3.01
C ASN A 287 -26.86 17.73 4.43
N ALA A 288 -25.91 16.94 4.90
CA ALA A 288 -25.23 17.18 6.17
C ALA A 288 -23.76 17.52 5.90
N ILE A 289 -23.37 18.76 6.22
CA ILE A 289 -22.02 19.27 6.04
C ILE A 289 -21.21 18.93 7.29
N LEU A 290 -20.08 18.25 7.10
CA LEU A 290 -19.20 17.79 8.14
C LEU A 290 -17.95 18.68 8.28
N ASP A 291 -17.23 18.58 9.40
CA ASP A 291 -15.92 19.21 9.59
C ASP A 291 -14.75 18.37 9.01
N VAL A 292 -15.05 17.31 8.26
CA VAL A 292 -14.13 16.54 7.41
C VAL A 292 -14.52 16.66 5.94
N SER A 293 -13.59 16.34 5.06
CA SER A 293 -13.73 16.41 3.60
C SER A 293 -13.28 15.11 2.96
N ALA A 294 -14.03 14.61 1.98
CA ALA A 294 -13.59 13.50 1.15
C ALA A 294 -12.29 13.87 0.44
N ALA A 295 -12.24 15.03 -0.19
CA ALA A 295 -11.08 15.49 -0.96
C ALA A 295 -9.81 15.70 -0.11
N CYS A 296 -9.98 16.11 1.17
CA CYS A 296 -8.84 16.42 2.04
C CYS A 296 -8.43 15.28 2.95
N HIS A 297 -9.39 14.50 3.48
CA HIS A 297 -9.14 13.62 4.61
C HIS A 297 -9.39 12.13 4.29
N MET A 298 -10.08 11.83 3.21
CA MET A 298 -10.33 10.46 2.74
C MET A 298 -10.38 10.42 1.20
N PRO A 299 -9.29 10.83 0.51
CA PRO A 299 -9.32 11.04 -0.94
C PRO A 299 -9.65 9.77 -1.74
N ASP A 300 -9.42 8.58 -1.19
CA ASP A 300 -9.80 7.32 -1.86
C ASP A 300 -11.32 7.18 -2.06
N VAL A 301 -12.14 7.85 -1.26
CA VAL A 301 -13.59 7.94 -1.49
C VAL A 301 -13.91 8.53 -2.87
N LEU A 302 -13.07 9.45 -3.37
CA LEU A 302 -13.21 10.07 -4.69
C LEU A 302 -12.36 9.40 -5.77
N GLU A 303 -11.15 8.94 -5.41
CA GLU A 303 -10.19 8.34 -6.35
C GLU A 303 -10.54 6.87 -6.68
N MET A 304 -11.07 6.15 -5.70
CA MET A 304 -11.61 4.78 -5.78
C MET A 304 -13.04 4.72 -5.25
N PRO A 305 -14.02 5.29 -5.91
CA PRO A 305 -15.33 5.56 -5.31
C PRO A 305 -15.88 4.38 -4.49
N TYR A 306 -15.98 4.60 -3.19
CA TYR A 306 -16.63 3.69 -2.25
C TYR A 306 -17.33 4.52 -1.17
N THR A 307 -18.26 3.90 -0.45
CA THR A 307 -18.96 4.53 0.67
C THR A 307 -18.39 3.98 1.98
N PRO A 308 -17.67 4.79 2.78
CA PRO A 308 -17.14 4.36 4.08
C PRO A 308 -18.27 3.91 5.02
N ARG A 309 -18.00 2.90 5.84
CA ARG A 309 -18.93 2.55 6.94
C ARG A 309 -18.90 3.63 8.00
N VAL A 310 -20.07 3.92 8.56
CA VAL A 310 -20.24 4.96 9.58
C VAL A 310 -21.02 4.45 10.79
N ARG A 311 -20.76 5.07 11.93
CA ARG A 311 -21.62 5.03 13.12
C ARG A 311 -21.75 6.42 13.71
N ILE A 312 -22.83 6.67 14.42
CA ILE A 312 -23.05 7.92 15.16
C ILE A 312 -22.75 7.66 16.65
N GLU A 313 -21.89 8.49 17.26
CA GLU A 313 -21.61 8.36 18.69
C GLU A 313 -22.78 8.92 19.53
N ASN A 314 -22.99 8.30 20.69
CA ASN A 314 -23.96 8.75 21.71
C ASN A 314 -25.45 8.68 21.33
N VAL A 315 -25.80 8.16 20.17
CA VAL A 315 -27.19 7.91 19.83
C VAL A 315 -27.60 6.56 20.37
N LYS A 316 -28.42 6.55 21.41
CA LYS A 316 -29.10 5.34 21.90
C LYS A 316 -30.38 5.21 21.08
N CYS A 317 -30.38 4.28 20.13
CA CYS A 317 -31.61 3.89 19.46
C CYS A 317 -32.64 3.44 20.49
N LYS A 318 -33.70 4.22 20.67
CA LYS A 318 -34.86 3.79 21.45
C LYS A 318 -35.81 3.10 20.49
N MET A 319 -35.86 1.78 20.53
CA MET A 319 -36.99 1.05 19.96
C MET A 319 -38.24 1.41 20.79
N GLU A 320 -39.09 2.28 20.30
CA GLU A 320 -40.42 2.45 20.79
C GLU A 320 -41.33 1.55 19.96
N ASN A 321 -41.91 0.55 20.61
CA ASN A 321 -43.02 -0.29 20.13
C ASN A 321 -42.79 -1.23 18.95
N GLY A 322 -41.57 -1.64 18.61
CA GLY A 322 -41.33 -2.72 17.64
C GLY A 322 -41.65 -2.36 16.19
N GLU A 323 -41.94 -1.12 15.84
CA GLU A 323 -42.05 -0.62 14.48
C GLU A 323 -40.72 -0.04 14.01
N CYS A 324 -40.31 -0.34 12.78
CA CYS A 324 -39.13 0.23 12.15
C CYS A 324 -39.38 1.75 11.98
N PRO A 325 -38.55 2.61 12.61
CA PRO A 325 -38.79 4.06 12.53
C PRO A 325 -38.63 4.54 11.08
N VAL A 326 -39.20 5.69 10.78
CA VAL A 326 -39.03 6.39 9.51
C VAL A 326 -37.53 6.60 9.26
N SER A 327 -37.03 6.11 8.13
CA SER A 327 -35.62 6.27 7.76
C SER A 327 -35.36 7.74 7.42
N HIS A 328 -34.34 8.30 8.06
CA HIS A 328 -33.82 9.64 7.77
C HIS A 328 -32.58 9.52 6.92
N THR A 329 -32.62 10.03 5.70
CA THR A 329 -31.52 9.89 4.73
C THR A 329 -30.73 11.18 4.58
N TYR A 330 -29.41 11.07 4.68
CA TYR A 330 -28.48 12.19 4.60
C TYR A 330 -27.39 11.92 3.56
N ARG A 331 -27.06 12.93 2.77
CA ARG A 331 -25.85 13.00 1.96
C ARG A 331 -24.79 13.72 2.78
N PHE A 332 -23.72 13.04 3.14
CA PHE A 332 -22.58 13.61 3.85
C PHE A 332 -21.63 14.27 2.88
N GLY A 333 -21.25 15.51 3.14
CA GLY A 333 -20.30 16.29 2.36
C GLY A 333 -19.36 17.10 3.24
N GLY A 334 -18.23 17.50 2.66
CA GLY A 334 -17.21 18.28 3.33
C GLY A 334 -17.43 19.80 3.21
N PRO A 335 -16.58 20.60 3.91
CA PRO A 335 -16.68 22.06 3.93
C PRO A 335 -15.93 22.73 2.79
N THR A 336 -15.40 22.00 1.81
CA THR A 336 -14.64 22.59 0.70
C THR A 336 -15.58 23.16 -0.37
N CYS A 337 -15.04 24.04 -1.24
CA CYS A 337 -15.79 24.57 -2.37
C CYS A 337 -15.85 23.61 -3.58
N LEU A 338 -15.26 22.41 -3.48
CA LEU A 338 -15.33 21.38 -4.52
C LEU A 338 -16.75 20.80 -4.53
N ALA A 339 -17.46 20.94 -5.63
CA ALA A 339 -18.84 20.42 -5.75
C ALA A 339 -18.92 18.89 -5.53
N GLY A 340 -17.86 18.15 -5.84
CA GLY A 340 -17.77 16.71 -5.63
C GLY A 340 -17.16 16.30 -4.29
N ASP A 341 -17.07 17.20 -3.30
CA ASP A 341 -16.63 16.85 -1.94
C ASP A 341 -17.74 16.15 -1.17
N GLU A 342 -18.20 15.03 -1.72
CA GLU A 342 -19.25 14.18 -1.19
C GLU A 342 -18.67 12.85 -0.69
N ILE A 343 -19.09 12.41 0.50
CA ILE A 343 -18.59 11.21 1.15
C ILE A 343 -19.50 10.02 0.84
N GLY A 344 -20.81 10.23 0.87
CA GLY A 344 -21.80 9.18 0.59
C GLY A 344 -23.18 9.50 1.11
N VAL A 345 -24.13 8.61 0.80
CA VAL A 345 -25.54 8.72 1.26
C VAL A 345 -25.81 7.62 2.28
N TYR A 346 -26.36 8.02 3.42
CA TYR A 346 -26.59 7.15 4.58
C TYR A 346 -28.00 7.30 5.11
N SER A 347 -28.57 6.21 5.59
CA SER A 347 -29.90 6.21 6.22
C SER A 347 -29.80 5.76 7.67
N PHE A 348 -30.49 6.50 8.55
CA PHE A 348 -30.52 6.24 9.99
C PHE A 348 -31.97 6.09 10.45
N ASP A 349 -32.14 5.36 11.53
CA ASP A 349 -33.45 5.13 12.20
C ASP A 349 -33.88 6.28 13.12
N HIS A 350 -33.11 7.36 13.17
CA HIS A 350 -33.34 8.56 13.94
C HIS A 350 -32.83 9.80 13.20
N PRO A 351 -33.40 10.99 13.47
CA PRO A 351 -32.89 12.21 12.91
C PRO A 351 -31.52 12.56 13.51
N LEU A 352 -30.61 13.05 12.65
CA LEU A 352 -29.34 13.63 13.05
C LEU A 352 -29.51 15.10 13.40
N ALA A 353 -28.60 15.61 14.23
CA ALA A 353 -28.53 17.01 14.63
C ALA A 353 -27.14 17.60 14.41
N GLU A 354 -27.08 18.93 14.30
CA GLU A 354 -25.81 19.67 14.31
C GLU A 354 -25.09 19.40 15.64
N GLY A 355 -23.79 19.12 15.53
CA GLY A 355 -22.95 18.71 16.67
C GLY A 355 -22.84 17.20 16.89
N ASP A 356 -23.68 16.38 16.25
CA ASP A 356 -23.54 14.91 16.32
C ASP A 356 -22.19 14.48 15.78
N VAL A 357 -21.61 13.46 16.42
CA VAL A 357 -20.32 12.90 16.04
C VAL A 357 -20.52 11.72 15.11
N VAL A 358 -20.03 11.88 13.88
CA VAL A 358 -19.98 10.84 12.85
C VAL A 358 -18.60 10.20 12.88
N VAL A 359 -18.56 8.88 13.02
CA VAL A 359 -17.32 8.11 13.05
C VAL A 359 -17.24 7.26 11.79
N PHE A 360 -16.30 7.56 10.92
CA PHE A 360 -15.97 6.76 9.75
C PHE A 360 -15.01 5.65 10.15
N GLU A 361 -15.35 4.41 9.79
CA GLU A 361 -14.53 3.24 10.10
C GLU A 361 -13.43 3.03 9.06
N ASP A 362 -12.37 2.31 9.47
CA ASP A 362 -11.24 1.90 8.64
C ASP A 362 -10.46 3.05 7.98
N MET A 363 -10.21 4.11 8.74
CA MET A 363 -9.57 5.35 8.28
C MET A 363 -8.09 5.48 8.66
N ALA A 364 -7.46 4.46 9.25
CA ALA A 364 -6.03 4.48 9.54
C ALA A 364 -5.18 4.22 8.29
N ILE A 365 -5.73 3.48 7.32
CA ILE A 365 -5.06 3.08 6.08
C ILE A 365 -5.33 4.09 4.96
N TYR A 366 -4.31 4.39 4.17
CA TYR A 366 -4.31 5.36 3.07
C TYR A 366 -4.87 6.75 3.41
N SER A 367 -6.05 6.86 4.03
CA SER A 367 -6.70 8.13 4.37
C SER A 367 -5.77 9.07 5.14
N MET A 368 -5.14 8.55 6.21
CA MET A 368 -4.23 9.35 7.06
C MET A 368 -2.94 9.76 6.31
N VAL A 369 -2.38 8.91 5.45
CA VAL A 369 -1.12 9.20 4.75
C VAL A 369 -1.32 10.00 3.45
N LYS A 370 -2.52 10.00 2.88
CA LYS A 370 -2.88 10.74 1.64
C LYS A 370 -3.53 12.08 1.91
N ASN A 371 -3.77 12.47 3.16
CA ASN A 371 -4.48 13.69 3.51
C ASN A 371 -3.78 14.97 2.99
N ASN A 372 -4.55 16.02 2.82
CA ASN A 372 -4.08 17.31 2.34
C ASN A 372 -4.89 18.47 2.95
N THR A 373 -4.50 19.70 2.62
CA THR A 373 -5.11 20.92 3.15
C THR A 373 -5.73 21.79 2.04
N PHE A 374 -6.38 21.16 1.06
CA PHE A 374 -7.10 21.91 0.02
C PHE A 374 -8.12 22.88 0.64
N ASN A 375 -8.34 24.04 0.05
CA ASN A 375 -9.14 25.14 0.57
C ASN A 375 -8.74 25.68 1.97
N GLY A 376 -7.56 25.29 2.47
CA GLY A 376 -7.14 25.64 3.84
C GLY A 376 -7.89 24.87 4.92
N VAL A 377 -8.57 23.77 4.58
CA VAL A 377 -9.18 22.87 5.57
C VAL A 377 -8.09 22.26 6.42
N ASN A 378 -8.25 22.34 7.76
CA ASN A 378 -7.22 21.84 8.69
C ASN A 378 -7.14 20.32 8.64
N LEU A 379 -5.93 19.80 8.78
CA LEU A 379 -5.73 18.34 8.94
C LEU A 379 -6.39 17.86 10.24
N PRO A 380 -7.00 16.64 10.24
CA PRO A 380 -7.49 16.01 11.46
C PRO A 380 -6.33 15.72 12.41
N ASP A 381 -6.55 15.91 13.70
CA ASP A 381 -5.59 15.50 14.72
C ASP A 381 -5.33 13.99 14.63
N ILE A 382 -4.20 13.54 15.14
CA ILE A 382 -3.87 12.09 15.22
C ILE A 382 -3.88 11.69 16.69
N ALA A 383 -4.64 10.67 17.03
CA ALA A 383 -4.75 10.13 18.37
C ALA A 383 -4.56 8.60 18.37
N LEU A 384 -4.15 8.07 19.50
CA LEU A 384 -3.98 6.64 19.75
C LEU A 384 -4.87 6.24 20.93
N ARG A 385 -5.77 5.30 20.70
CA ARG A 385 -6.54 4.63 21.76
C ARG A 385 -5.70 3.46 22.27
N ARG A 386 -5.22 3.60 23.48
CA ARG A 386 -4.43 2.57 24.16
C ARG A 386 -5.26 1.35 24.54
N THR A 387 -4.60 0.23 24.78
CA THR A 387 -5.27 -1.02 25.21
C THR A 387 -6.05 -0.91 26.52
N ASP A 388 -5.73 0.06 27.38
CA ASP A 388 -6.48 0.36 28.60
C ASP A 388 -7.71 1.26 28.37
N GLY A 389 -7.98 1.63 27.11
CA GLY A 389 -9.07 2.51 26.69
C GLY A 389 -8.74 4.02 26.75
N SER A 390 -7.60 4.41 27.30
CA SER A 390 -7.19 5.82 27.32
C SER A 390 -6.92 6.33 25.89
N LEU A 391 -7.19 7.62 25.67
CA LEU A 391 -6.97 8.28 24.39
C LEU A 391 -5.83 9.28 24.53
N GLU A 392 -4.77 9.04 23.77
CA GLU A 392 -3.58 9.91 23.70
C GLU A 392 -3.59 10.69 22.40
N THR A 393 -3.53 12.03 22.46
CA THR A 393 -3.33 12.87 21.28
C THR A 393 -1.85 12.87 20.90
N LEU A 394 -1.53 12.31 19.74
CA LEU A 394 -0.15 12.21 19.24
C LEU A 394 0.28 13.49 18.51
N ARG A 395 -0.62 14.08 17.74
CA ARG A 395 -0.35 15.26 16.91
C ARG A 395 -1.60 16.11 16.76
N THR A 396 -1.44 17.42 16.86
CA THR A 396 -2.41 18.42 16.49
C THR A 396 -1.87 19.25 15.33
N PHE A 397 -2.77 19.76 14.49
CA PHE A 397 -2.44 20.58 13.33
C PHE A 397 -3.14 21.93 13.39
N GLY A 398 -2.57 22.92 12.70
CA GLY A 398 -3.13 24.25 12.67
C GLY A 398 -2.62 25.08 11.49
N TYR A 399 -2.91 26.39 11.52
CA TYR A 399 -2.56 27.32 10.43
C TYR A 399 -1.10 27.22 9.98
N ARG A 400 -0.16 26.98 10.90
CA ARG A 400 1.27 26.90 10.58
C ARG A 400 1.58 25.73 9.64
N ASP A 401 0.90 24.59 9.82
CA ASP A 401 1.10 23.39 8.98
C ASP A 401 0.64 23.65 7.54
N PHE A 402 -0.44 24.44 7.39
CA PHE A 402 -0.92 24.93 6.09
C PHE A 402 0.06 25.93 5.48
N ALA A 403 0.44 26.96 6.25
CA ALA A 403 1.23 28.09 5.76
C ALA A 403 2.64 27.69 5.32
N ILE A 404 3.36 26.85 6.10
CA ILE A 404 4.71 26.39 5.78
C ILE A 404 4.77 25.70 4.41
N ARG A 405 3.70 25.00 4.04
CA ARG A 405 3.66 24.26 2.77
C ARG A 405 3.50 25.19 1.57
N LEU A 406 2.93 26.36 1.75
CA LEU A 406 2.58 27.30 0.67
C LEU A 406 3.51 28.50 0.57
N GLY A 407 4.47 28.68 1.49
CA GLY A 407 5.48 29.77 1.47
C GLY A 407 5.25 30.86 2.51
#